data_a66ea43880fd5076dd727857c4585762
#
_entry.id   a66ea43880fd5076dd727857c4585762
#
_cell.length_a   1.000
_cell.length_b   1.000
_cell.length_c   1.000
_cell.angle_alpha   90.00
_cell.angle_beta   90.00
_cell.angle_gamma   90.00
#
_symmetry.space_group_name_H-M   'P 1'
#
loop_
_entity.id
_entity.type
_entity.pdbx_description
1 polymer ?
#
loop_
_entity_poly.entity_id
_entity_poly.type
_entity_poly.pdbx_seq_one_letter_code
_entity_poly.pdbx_strand_id
1 'polypeptide(L)'
;VNVGIGMVIAEQRKQKGKKKSLKQMQKFVTEEHPRFRQRFANATLVEGSRKGWQLPFGSPRKNPPSFQPRRVAMAGAMCIGDAASLVDPFSGEGIGNAFVSAKMTSKFFDRQTHSDGFPEESAVEYMTELWGSLGGELTNSYKLQKLVKKKRLMNWFVKRAAKKEAIREMMSEMIASKEEQTVLWSPWFLVKTLLLP
;
A
#
# COMPACT_ATOMS: atom_id res chain seq x y z
N VAL A 1 11.49 -20.05 3.08
CA VAL A 1 10.91 -18.80 3.66
C VAL A 1 11.30 -17.63 2.77
N ASN A 2 10.36 -16.74 2.47
CA ASN A 2 10.63 -15.50 1.75
C ASN A 2 10.76 -14.35 2.76
N VAL A 3 11.82 -13.54 2.63
CA VAL A 3 12.09 -12.41 3.53
C VAL A 3 12.22 -11.13 2.71
N GLY A 4 11.24 -10.24 2.85
CA GLY A 4 11.22 -8.93 2.17
C GLY A 4 11.47 -7.78 3.15
N ILE A 5 12.25 -6.79 2.70
CA ILE A 5 12.41 -5.50 3.38
C ILE A 5 12.02 -4.40 2.40
N GLY A 6 11.04 -3.60 2.79
CA GLY A 6 10.58 -2.45 2.02
C GLY A 6 10.79 -1.13 2.76
N MET A 7 10.97 -0.05 2.01
CA MET A 7 11.01 1.30 2.56
C MET A 7 10.40 2.31 1.59
N VAL A 8 9.67 3.26 2.12
CA VAL A 8 9.16 4.39 1.33
C VAL A 8 10.34 5.28 0.93
N ILE A 9 10.56 5.46 -0.37
CA ILE A 9 11.72 6.21 -0.92
C ILE A 9 11.82 7.62 -0.34
N ALA A 10 10.69 8.32 -0.18
CA ALA A 10 10.66 9.66 0.41
C ALA A 10 11.17 9.69 1.86
N GLU A 11 10.96 8.61 2.63
CA GLU A 11 11.46 8.50 4.00
C GLU A 11 12.95 8.12 4.02
N GLN A 12 13.38 7.28 3.08
CA GLN A 12 14.80 6.96 2.94
C GLN A 12 15.62 8.21 2.63
N ARG A 13 15.09 9.10 1.78
CA ARG A 13 15.76 10.37 1.43
C ARG A 13 15.89 11.33 2.62
N LYS A 14 14.97 11.27 3.59
CA LYS A 14 14.98 12.13 4.79
C LYS A 14 15.91 11.65 5.90
N GLN A 15 16.44 10.43 5.81
CA GLN A 15 17.35 9.92 6.82
C GLN A 15 18.62 10.79 6.87
N LYS A 16 18.93 11.30 8.05
CA LYS A 16 20.17 12.03 8.34
C LYS A 16 21.26 11.03 8.71
N GLY A 17 22.50 11.32 8.33
CA GLY A 17 23.67 10.48 8.61
C GLY A 17 23.88 9.34 7.61
N LYS A 18 24.61 8.29 8.01
CA LYS A 18 24.95 7.14 7.14
C LYS A 18 23.70 6.31 6.85
N LYS A 19 23.19 6.40 5.62
CA LYS A 19 21.98 5.67 5.20
C LYS A 19 22.28 4.18 5.11
N LYS A 20 21.47 3.37 5.78
CA LYS A 20 21.51 1.91 5.62
C LYS A 20 20.83 1.51 4.31
N SER A 21 21.47 0.69 3.51
CA SER A 21 20.85 0.07 2.34
C SER A 21 19.81 -0.98 2.76
N LEU A 22 18.88 -1.32 1.87
CA LEU A 22 17.93 -2.41 2.13
C LEU A 22 18.65 -3.74 2.42
N LYS A 23 19.76 -4.01 1.73
CA LYS A 23 20.63 -5.17 1.99
C LYS A 23 21.18 -5.18 3.42
N GLN A 24 21.67 -4.04 3.91
CA GLN A 24 22.15 -3.91 5.30
C GLN A 24 21.03 -4.05 6.32
N MET A 25 19.82 -3.54 6.01
CA MET A 25 18.64 -3.72 6.86
C MET A 25 18.21 -5.19 6.90
N GLN A 26 18.19 -5.88 5.76
CA GLN A 26 17.88 -7.30 5.72
C GLN A 26 18.88 -8.10 6.57
N LYS A 27 20.17 -7.85 6.38
CA LYS A 27 21.23 -8.49 7.18
C LYS A 27 21.02 -8.24 8.67
N PHE A 28 20.77 -7.00 9.07
CA PHE A 28 20.48 -6.68 10.47
C PHE A 28 19.30 -7.50 11.02
N VAL A 29 18.19 -7.60 10.28
CA VAL A 29 16.99 -8.34 10.73
C VAL A 29 17.28 -9.84 10.86
N THR A 30 17.99 -10.43 9.91
CA THR A 30 18.23 -11.86 9.88
C THR A 30 19.36 -12.32 10.80
N GLU A 31 20.38 -11.48 11.04
CA GLU A 31 21.60 -11.88 11.74
C GLU A 31 21.80 -11.22 13.12
N GLU A 32 21.31 -9.98 13.28
CA GLU A 32 21.64 -9.16 14.45
C GLU A 32 20.43 -8.85 15.35
N HIS A 33 19.22 -8.74 14.79
CA HIS A 33 18.05 -8.27 15.52
C HIS A 33 17.67 -9.24 16.66
N PRO A 34 17.54 -8.77 17.93
CA PRO A 34 17.38 -9.64 19.12
C PRO A 34 16.21 -10.63 19.02
N ARG A 35 15.09 -10.21 18.41
CA ARG A 35 13.88 -11.05 18.27
C ARG A 35 13.90 -11.96 17.05
N PHE A 36 14.51 -11.51 15.94
CA PHE A 36 14.34 -12.20 14.65
C PHE A 36 15.53 -13.10 14.32
N ARG A 37 16.76 -12.78 14.77
CA ARG A 37 17.95 -13.58 14.46
C ARG A 37 17.78 -15.07 14.77
N GLN A 38 17.11 -15.41 15.86
CA GLN A 38 16.90 -16.82 16.24
C GLN A 38 16.07 -17.60 15.23
N ARG A 39 15.12 -16.94 14.55
CA ARG A 39 14.29 -17.57 13.50
C ARG A 39 15.09 -17.93 12.25
N PHE A 40 16.24 -17.30 12.07
CA PHE A 40 17.10 -17.47 10.90
C PHE A 40 18.44 -18.14 11.24
N ALA A 41 18.64 -18.61 12.49
CA ALA A 41 19.91 -19.19 12.95
C ALA A 41 20.41 -20.34 12.07
N ASN A 42 19.49 -21.17 11.55
CA ASN A 42 19.76 -22.31 10.68
C ASN A 42 19.38 -22.07 9.22
N ALA A 43 19.09 -20.80 8.83
CA ALA A 43 18.67 -20.48 7.49
C ALA A 43 19.88 -20.15 6.60
N THR A 44 19.93 -20.74 5.43
CA THR A 44 20.92 -20.41 4.40
C THR A 44 20.25 -19.56 3.31
N LEU A 45 20.91 -18.47 2.94
CA LEU A 45 20.45 -17.64 1.85
C LEU A 45 20.67 -18.38 0.53
N VAL A 46 19.61 -18.55 -0.25
CA VAL A 46 19.71 -19.11 -1.60
C VAL A 46 20.48 -18.10 -2.47
N GLU A 47 21.56 -18.54 -3.08
CA GLU A 47 22.37 -17.69 -3.95
C GLU A 47 21.55 -17.16 -5.13
N GLY A 48 21.76 -15.89 -5.51
CA GLY A 48 21.01 -15.22 -6.57
C GLY A 48 19.54 -14.92 -6.26
N SER A 49 19.01 -15.30 -5.08
CA SER A 49 17.60 -15.08 -4.72
C SER A 49 17.28 -13.64 -4.35
N ARG A 50 18.27 -12.80 -4.05
CA ARG A 50 18.04 -11.39 -3.72
C ARG A 50 17.60 -10.62 -4.96
N LYS A 51 16.37 -10.14 -4.93
CA LYS A 51 15.79 -9.25 -5.95
C LYS A 51 15.39 -7.94 -5.30
N GLY A 52 15.52 -6.85 -6.00
CA GLY A 52 15.06 -5.53 -5.55
C GLY A 52 14.22 -4.88 -6.61
N TRP A 53 13.06 -4.34 -6.22
CA TRP A 53 12.17 -3.65 -7.12
C TRP A 53 11.47 -2.47 -6.43
N GLN A 54 10.98 -1.53 -7.24
CA GLN A 54 10.19 -0.41 -6.74
C GLN A 54 8.71 -0.76 -6.89
N LEU A 55 7.95 -0.70 -5.79
CA LEU A 55 6.51 -0.87 -5.81
C LEU A 55 5.84 0.47 -6.18
N PRO A 56 5.05 0.53 -7.26
CA PRO A 56 4.36 1.74 -7.70
C PRO A 56 3.05 1.92 -6.92
N PHE A 57 3.10 2.71 -5.85
CA PHE A 57 1.94 2.95 -4.99
C PHE A 57 0.84 3.76 -5.68
N GLY A 58 -0.40 3.35 -5.44
CA GLY A 58 -1.64 4.02 -5.84
C GLY A 58 -1.93 5.32 -5.10
N SER A 59 -0.92 6.14 -4.86
CA SER A 59 -1.07 7.42 -4.17
C SER A 59 -1.43 8.56 -5.12
N PRO A 60 -2.20 9.58 -4.65
CA PRO A 60 -2.51 10.74 -5.47
C PRO A 60 -1.26 11.50 -5.90
N ARG A 61 -1.30 12.12 -7.10
CA ARG A 61 -0.15 12.87 -7.64
C ARG A 61 0.15 14.16 -6.87
N LYS A 62 -0.88 14.80 -6.31
CA LYS A 62 -0.77 16.07 -5.57
C LYS A 62 -1.33 15.94 -4.16
N ASN A 63 -0.91 16.83 -3.29
CA ASN A 63 -1.45 16.89 -1.94
C ASN A 63 -2.96 17.18 -1.96
N PRO A 64 -3.72 16.63 -1.01
CA PRO A 64 -5.13 16.97 -0.82
C PRO A 64 -5.37 18.49 -0.84
N PRO A 65 -6.57 18.97 -1.23
CA PRO A 65 -7.82 18.25 -1.02
C PRO A 65 -8.29 17.36 -2.18
N SER A 66 -7.74 17.47 -3.37
CA SER A 66 -8.24 16.68 -4.50
C SER A 66 -7.34 15.50 -4.83
N PHE A 67 -7.89 14.30 -4.75
CA PHE A 67 -7.34 13.13 -5.42
C PHE A 67 -7.34 13.40 -6.92
N GLN A 68 -6.18 13.45 -7.53
CA GLN A 68 -6.07 13.47 -8.98
C GLN A 68 -5.64 12.09 -9.45
N PRO A 69 -6.52 11.35 -10.09
CA PRO A 69 -6.21 10.03 -10.62
C PRO A 69 -5.10 10.13 -11.67
N ARG A 70 -4.29 9.09 -11.77
CA ARG A 70 -3.29 8.98 -12.83
C ARG A 70 -4.00 8.61 -14.12
N ARG A 71 -3.53 9.14 -15.24
CA ARG A 71 -3.93 8.62 -16.55
C ARG A 71 -3.25 7.27 -16.73
N VAL A 72 -4.05 6.21 -16.80
CA VAL A 72 -3.59 4.82 -16.91
C VAL A 72 -4.11 4.14 -18.17
N ALA A 73 -4.86 4.87 -18.99
CA ALA A 73 -5.32 4.42 -20.30
C ALA A 73 -5.33 5.58 -21.30
N MET A 74 -5.27 5.25 -22.55
CA MET A 74 -5.35 6.12 -23.70
C MET A 74 -5.75 5.31 -24.93
N ALA A 75 -6.10 5.96 -26.04
CA ALA A 75 -6.28 5.24 -27.29
C ALA A 75 -5.10 4.28 -27.57
N GLY A 76 -5.42 3.05 -27.88
CA GLY A 76 -4.45 2.00 -28.18
C GLY A 76 -3.78 1.32 -26.96
N ALA A 77 -3.98 1.80 -25.70
CA ALA A 77 -3.30 1.21 -24.55
C ALA A 77 -4.07 1.35 -23.23
N MET A 78 -4.03 0.29 -22.42
CA MET A 78 -4.48 0.26 -21.04
C MET A 78 -3.40 -0.33 -20.12
N CYS A 79 -3.19 0.30 -18.96
CA CYS A 79 -2.34 -0.24 -17.91
C CYS A 79 -3.20 -0.89 -16.83
N ILE A 80 -2.73 -2.02 -16.28
CA ILE A 80 -3.36 -2.74 -15.17
C ILE A 80 -2.33 -3.00 -14.07
N GLY A 81 -2.80 -3.31 -12.86
CA GLY A 81 -1.95 -3.70 -11.73
C GLY A 81 -0.84 -2.69 -11.44
N ASP A 82 0.37 -3.18 -11.31
CA ASP A 82 1.56 -2.35 -11.00
C ASP A 82 1.86 -1.33 -12.11
N ALA A 83 1.60 -1.66 -13.38
CA ALA A 83 1.75 -0.71 -14.49
C ALA A 83 0.81 0.50 -14.36
N ALA A 84 -0.38 0.29 -13.77
CA ALA A 84 -1.34 1.35 -13.45
C ALA A 84 -1.06 2.02 -12.08
N SER A 85 0.00 1.64 -11.39
CA SER A 85 0.33 2.11 -10.03
C SER A 85 -0.80 1.82 -9.03
N LEU A 86 -1.29 0.59 -8.96
CA LEU A 86 -2.40 0.19 -8.10
C LEU A 86 -1.97 -0.52 -6.81
N VAL A 87 -0.68 -0.54 -6.48
CA VAL A 87 -0.20 -1.10 -5.21
C VAL A 87 -0.71 -0.24 -4.04
N ASP A 88 -1.32 -0.90 -3.06
CA ASP A 88 -1.82 -0.23 -1.86
C ASP A 88 -0.69 0.49 -1.10
N PRO A 89 -0.81 1.79 -0.82
CA PRO A 89 0.27 2.56 -0.22
C PRO A 89 0.61 2.17 1.22
N PHE A 90 -0.33 1.59 1.96
CA PHE A 90 -0.15 1.23 3.36
C PHE A 90 0.35 -0.19 3.55
N SER A 91 -0.34 -1.15 2.97
CA SER A 91 -0.02 -2.58 3.10
C SER A 91 1.06 -3.05 2.13
N GLY A 92 1.22 -2.39 0.97
CA GLY A 92 2.05 -2.87 -0.13
C GLY A 92 1.39 -3.99 -0.94
N GLU A 93 0.11 -4.28 -0.70
CA GLU A 93 -0.66 -5.26 -1.44
C GLU A 93 -0.98 -4.72 -2.84
N GLY A 94 -0.80 -5.54 -3.88
CA GLY A 94 -1.05 -5.17 -5.27
C GLY A 94 -1.74 -6.26 -6.07
N ILE A 95 -1.70 -7.51 -5.60
CA ILE A 95 -2.20 -8.67 -6.35
C ILE A 95 -3.72 -8.57 -6.55
N GLY A 96 -4.48 -8.27 -5.49
CA GLY A 96 -5.93 -8.10 -5.58
C GLY A 96 -6.32 -6.98 -6.52
N ASN A 97 -5.66 -5.81 -6.41
CA ASN A 97 -5.90 -4.68 -7.28
C ASN A 97 -5.52 -4.97 -8.75
N ALA A 98 -4.49 -5.81 -8.98
CA ALA A 98 -4.14 -6.26 -10.31
C ALA A 98 -5.25 -7.13 -10.93
N PHE A 99 -5.82 -8.07 -10.16
CA PHE A 99 -6.95 -8.87 -10.61
C PHE A 99 -8.21 -8.02 -10.87
N VAL A 100 -8.51 -7.08 -9.99
CA VAL A 100 -9.66 -6.17 -10.17
C VAL A 100 -9.51 -5.37 -11.46
N SER A 101 -8.35 -4.75 -11.67
CA SER A 101 -8.10 -3.95 -12.88
C SER A 101 -8.10 -4.81 -14.16
N ALA A 102 -7.54 -6.02 -14.11
CA ALA A 102 -7.58 -6.95 -15.24
C ALA A 102 -9.02 -7.40 -15.58
N LYS A 103 -9.85 -7.68 -14.56
CA LYS A 103 -11.27 -7.97 -14.76
C LYS A 103 -12.03 -6.78 -15.37
N MET A 104 -11.70 -5.56 -14.96
CA MET A 104 -12.32 -4.37 -15.55
C MET A 104 -11.95 -4.19 -17.01
N THR A 105 -10.69 -4.40 -17.41
CA THR A 105 -10.31 -4.25 -18.83
C THR A 105 -11.11 -5.13 -19.75
N SER A 106 -11.52 -6.32 -19.31
CA SER A 106 -12.33 -7.24 -20.14
C SER A 106 -13.72 -6.68 -20.50
N LYS A 107 -14.20 -5.65 -19.79
CA LYS A 107 -15.47 -5.00 -20.12
C LYS A 107 -15.32 -3.94 -21.21
N PHE A 108 -14.15 -3.36 -21.33
CA PHE A 108 -13.87 -2.21 -22.22
C PHE A 108 -13.06 -2.58 -23.44
N PHE A 109 -12.51 -3.77 -23.49
CA PHE A 109 -11.75 -4.27 -24.63
C PHE A 109 -12.40 -5.53 -25.19
N ASP A 110 -12.89 -5.42 -26.43
CA ASP A 110 -13.32 -6.55 -27.21
C ASP A 110 -12.48 -6.62 -28.48
N ARG A 111 -11.82 -7.76 -28.69
CA ARG A 111 -10.92 -7.98 -29.83
C ARG A 111 -11.64 -7.89 -31.19
N GLN A 112 -12.93 -8.22 -31.24
CA GLN A 112 -13.70 -8.17 -32.49
C GLN A 112 -14.12 -6.74 -32.85
N THR A 113 -14.57 -5.96 -31.87
CA THR A 113 -15.01 -4.57 -32.09
C THR A 113 -13.88 -3.57 -32.08
N HIS A 114 -12.72 -3.93 -31.52
CA HIS A 114 -11.53 -3.07 -31.44
C HIS A 114 -10.38 -3.56 -32.36
N SER A 115 -10.73 -4.12 -33.53
CA SER A 115 -9.75 -4.57 -34.53
C SER A 115 -8.81 -3.44 -34.97
N ASP A 116 -9.33 -2.22 -35.08
CA ASP A 116 -8.62 -1.02 -35.51
C ASP A 116 -7.99 -0.21 -34.36
N GLY A 117 -8.03 -0.77 -33.17
CA GLY A 117 -7.45 -0.19 -31.96
C GLY A 117 -8.48 0.12 -30.87
N PHE A 118 -7.98 0.29 -29.67
CA PHE A 118 -8.77 0.65 -28.51
C PHE A 118 -9.06 2.17 -28.50
N PRO A 119 -10.33 2.62 -28.55
CA PRO A 119 -10.67 4.03 -28.70
C PRO A 119 -10.47 4.83 -27.41
N GLU A 120 -10.34 6.16 -27.53
CA GLU A 120 -10.14 7.06 -26.38
C GLU A 120 -11.36 7.08 -25.45
N GLU A 121 -12.57 6.95 -25.98
CA GLU A 121 -13.80 6.89 -25.20
C GLU A 121 -13.78 5.70 -24.24
N SER A 122 -13.43 4.52 -24.71
CA SER A 122 -13.29 3.32 -23.85
C SER A 122 -12.16 3.47 -22.84
N ALA A 123 -11.09 4.20 -23.17
CA ALA A 123 -10.03 4.52 -22.22
C ALA A 123 -10.56 5.42 -21.07
N VAL A 124 -11.37 6.41 -21.39
CA VAL A 124 -12.00 7.30 -20.40
C VAL A 124 -12.99 6.54 -19.50
N GLU A 125 -13.82 5.69 -20.10
CA GLU A 125 -14.77 4.84 -19.36
C GLU A 125 -14.03 3.88 -18.41
N TYR A 126 -13.01 3.18 -18.89
CA TYR A 126 -12.16 2.34 -18.05
C TYR A 126 -11.56 3.09 -16.87
N MET A 127 -10.96 4.26 -17.13
CA MET A 127 -10.38 5.06 -16.05
C MET A 127 -11.43 5.54 -15.05
N THR A 128 -12.62 5.89 -15.50
CA THR A 128 -13.72 6.32 -14.65
C THR A 128 -14.17 5.19 -13.73
N GLU A 129 -14.38 3.99 -14.26
CA GLU A 129 -14.77 2.83 -13.46
C GLU A 129 -13.64 2.41 -12.49
N LEU A 130 -12.39 2.38 -12.97
CA LEU A 130 -11.23 1.99 -12.17
C LEU A 130 -11.06 2.91 -10.96
N TRP A 131 -11.05 4.23 -11.19
CA TRP A 131 -10.85 5.19 -10.11
C TRP A 131 -12.09 5.37 -9.25
N GLY A 132 -13.29 5.17 -9.79
CA GLY A 132 -14.54 5.08 -9.03
C GLY A 132 -14.51 3.91 -8.04
N SER A 133 -13.97 2.76 -8.45
CA SER A 133 -13.86 1.56 -7.61
C SER A 133 -12.69 1.64 -6.61
N LEU A 134 -11.47 1.90 -7.06
CA LEU A 134 -10.26 1.78 -6.25
C LEU A 134 -9.75 3.11 -5.68
N GLY A 135 -10.13 4.25 -6.26
CA GLY A 135 -9.55 5.54 -5.92
C GLY A 135 -9.79 5.98 -4.47
N GLY A 136 -10.98 5.72 -3.94
CA GLY A 136 -11.34 6.03 -2.55
C GLY A 136 -10.48 5.23 -1.56
N GLU A 137 -10.38 3.94 -1.78
CA GLU A 137 -9.61 3.02 -0.96
C GLU A 137 -8.12 3.37 -0.97
N LEU A 138 -7.52 3.50 -2.15
CA LEU A 138 -6.11 3.88 -2.30
C LEU A 138 -5.80 5.25 -1.67
N THR A 139 -6.75 6.19 -1.72
CA THR A 139 -6.63 7.49 -1.06
C THR A 139 -6.61 7.36 0.45
N ASN A 140 -7.51 6.56 1.03
CA ASN A 140 -7.56 6.32 2.47
C ASN A 140 -6.30 5.60 2.95
N SER A 141 -5.87 4.59 2.24
CA SER A 141 -4.63 3.86 2.49
C SER A 141 -3.39 4.79 2.46
N TYR A 142 -3.34 5.71 1.51
CA TYR A 142 -2.27 6.74 1.47
C TYR A 142 -2.30 7.70 2.66
N LYS A 143 -3.50 8.13 3.09
CA LYS A 143 -3.63 8.93 4.31
C LYS A 143 -3.13 8.14 5.52
N LEU A 144 -3.50 6.87 5.63
CA LEU A 144 -3.05 5.98 6.71
C LEU A 144 -1.53 5.82 6.70
N GLN A 145 -0.92 5.60 5.54
CA GLN A 145 0.54 5.59 5.39
C GLN A 145 1.18 6.88 5.94
N LYS A 146 0.56 8.05 5.71
CA LYS A 146 1.05 9.32 6.28
C LYS A 146 0.86 9.41 7.79
N LEU A 147 -0.23 8.87 8.32
CA LEU A 147 -0.54 8.88 9.75
C LEU A 147 0.48 8.06 10.55
N VAL A 148 0.79 6.85 10.10
CA VAL A 148 1.73 5.96 10.81
C VAL A 148 3.16 6.51 10.87
N LYS A 149 3.52 7.50 10.04
CA LYS A 149 4.80 8.21 10.12
C LYS A 149 4.92 9.11 11.34
N LYS A 150 3.81 9.47 11.99
CA LYS A 150 3.79 10.28 13.22
C LYS A 150 4.17 9.41 14.43
N LYS A 151 5.46 9.18 14.65
CA LYS A 151 6.00 8.27 15.68
C LYS A 151 5.40 8.45 17.06
N ARG A 152 5.19 9.71 17.51
CA ARG A 152 4.59 10.00 18.84
C ARG A 152 3.17 9.44 18.94
N LEU A 153 2.37 9.68 17.90
CA LEU A 153 0.99 9.19 17.83
C LEU A 153 0.96 7.66 17.77
N MET A 154 1.79 7.05 16.93
CA MET A 154 1.87 5.60 16.83
C MET A 154 2.33 4.94 18.13
N ASN A 155 3.34 5.49 18.78
CA ASN A 155 3.79 4.99 20.08
C ASN A 155 2.69 5.09 21.15
N TRP A 156 1.91 6.15 21.13
CA TRP A 156 0.78 6.31 22.03
C TRP A 156 -0.31 5.25 21.76
N PHE A 157 -0.69 5.03 20.50
CA PHE A 157 -1.64 4.00 20.12
C PHE A 157 -1.17 2.59 20.51
N VAL A 158 0.08 2.25 20.18
CA VAL A 158 0.67 0.93 20.51
C VAL A 158 0.70 0.71 22.03
N LYS A 159 1.08 1.73 22.81
CA LYS A 159 1.08 1.63 24.28
C LYS A 159 -0.34 1.41 24.84
N ARG A 160 -1.36 2.02 24.24
CA ARG A 160 -2.76 1.78 24.65
C ARG A 160 -3.26 0.40 24.21
N ALA A 161 -3.00 -0.01 22.99
CA ALA A 161 -3.34 -1.33 22.49
C ALA A 161 -2.70 -2.46 23.33
N ALA A 162 -1.48 -2.23 23.81
CA ALA A 162 -0.82 -3.19 24.71
C ALA A 162 -1.53 -3.37 26.06
N LYS A 163 -2.28 -2.37 26.52
CA LYS A 163 -2.99 -2.38 27.80
C LYS A 163 -4.48 -2.71 27.70
N LYS A 164 -5.08 -2.47 26.53
CA LYS A 164 -6.54 -2.56 26.31
C LYS A 164 -6.85 -3.45 25.13
N GLU A 165 -7.56 -4.54 25.44
CA GLU A 165 -7.93 -5.56 24.46
C GLU A 165 -8.79 -4.98 23.34
N ALA A 166 -9.81 -4.23 23.68
CA ALA A 166 -10.70 -3.57 22.71
C ALA A 166 -9.94 -2.69 21.68
N ILE A 167 -8.87 -1.99 22.11
CA ILE A 167 -8.05 -1.20 21.19
C ILE A 167 -7.18 -2.11 20.33
N ARG A 168 -6.69 -3.23 20.86
CA ARG A 168 -5.89 -4.21 20.13
C ARG A 168 -6.71 -4.90 19.05
N GLU A 169 -7.93 -5.36 19.41
CA GLU A 169 -8.87 -5.97 18.46
C GLU A 169 -9.22 -5.00 17.33
N MET A 170 -9.63 -3.80 17.68
CA MET A 170 -9.94 -2.74 16.72
C MET A 170 -8.75 -2.43 15.78
N MET A 171 -7.50 -2.41 16.29
CA MET A 171 -6.31 -2.23 15.44
C MET A 171 -6.07 -3.44 14.53
N SER A 172 -6.37 -4.64 15.00
CA SER A 172 -6.24 -5.87 14.21
C SER A 172 -7.27 -5.91 13.07
N GLU A 173 -8.52 -5.56 13.36
CA GLU A 173 -9.60 -5.43 12.38
C GLU A 173 -9.27 -4.40 11.31
N MET A 174 -8.78 -3.23 11.71
CA MET A 174 -8.32 -2.19 10.79
C MET A 174 -7.19 -2.61 9.84
N ILE A 175 -6.30 -3.48 10.30
CA ILE A 175 -5.22 -4.01 9.46
C ILE A 175 -5.76 -5.08 8.52
N ALA A 176 -6.76 -5.86 8.99
CA ALA A 176 -7.35 -6.97 8.25
C ALA A 176 -8.40 -6.53 7.24
N SER A 177 -9.16 -5.48 7.54
CA SER A 177 -10.28 -5.01 6.70
C SER A 177 -9.97 -3.66 6.07
N LYS A 178 -10.07 -3.59 4.73
CA LYS A 178 -9.92 -2.35 3.97
C LYS A 178 -11.10 -1.39 4.20
N GLU A 179 -12.28 -1.92 4.43
CA GLU A 179 -13.51 -1.12 4.66
C GLU A 179 -13.43 -0.37 5.99
N GLU A 180 -12.87 -0.97 7.02
CA GLU A 180 -12.73 -0.36 8.35
C GLU A 180 -11.65 0.72 8.43
N GLN A 181 -10.75 0.79 7.45
CA GLN A 181 -9.77 1.88 7.38
C GLN A 181 -10.43 3.27 7.25
N THR A 182 -11.69 3.34 6.78
CA THR A 182 -12.45 4.59 6.71
C THR A 182 -12.86 5.12 8.08
N VAL A 183 -13.06 4.23 9.04
CA VAL A 183 -13.49 4.55 10.43
C VAL A 183 -12.41 5.36 11.17
N LEU A 184 -11.13 5.17 10.85
CA LEU A 184 -10.01 5.93 11.42
C LEU A 184 -10.09 7.44 11.23
N TRP A 185 -10.76 7.88 10.18
CA TRP A 185 -10.89 9.30 9.86
C TRP A 185 -12.10 9.95 10.53
N SER A 186 -12.90 9.15 11.25
CA SER A 186 -13.99 9.66 12.06
C SER A 186 -13.43 10.35 13.31
N PRO A 187 -13.75 11.62 13.57
CA PRO A 187 -13.44 12.28 14.85
C PRO A 187 -13.95 11.46 16.05
N TRP A 188 -15.07 10.76 15.88
CA TRP A 188 -15.66 9.83 16.86
C TRP A 188 -14.73 8.67 17.22
N PHE A 189 -13.98 8.16 16.27
CA PHE A 189 -13.01 7.09 16.52
C PHE A 189 -11.91 7.55 17.47
N LEU A 190 -11.33 8.73 17.23
CA LEU A 190 -10.31 9.32 18.10
C LEU A 190 -10.88 9.59 19.50
N VAL A 191 -12.11 10.11 19.58
CA VAL A 191 -12.81 10.36 20.85
C VAL A 191 -13.11 9.04 21.57
N LYS A 192 -13.63 8.03 20.89
CA LYS A 192 -13.89 6.70 21.47
C LYS A 192 -12.60 6.06 21.98
N THR A 193 -11.51 6.15 21.24
CA THR A 193 -10.20 5.61 21.66
C THR A 193 -9.60 6.39 22.84
N LEU A 194 -9.93 7.67 22.98
CA LEU A 194 -9.53 8.51 24.12
C LEU A 194 -10.38 8.23 25.36
N LEU A 195 -11.69 8.02 25.18
CA LEU A 195 -12.68 7.88 26.26
C LEU A 195 -12.90 6.44 26.71
N LEU A 196 -12.44 5.43 25.99
CA LEU A 196 -12.50 4.04 26.45
C LEU A 196 -11.68 3.92 27.74
N PRO A 197 -12.31 3.54 28.86
CA PRO A 197 -11.72 3.46 30.18
C PRO A 197 -10.55 2.49 30.28
#